data_d4348b340a0534749879528817e677a5
#
_entry.id   d4348b340a0534749879528817e677a5
#
_cell.length_a   1.000
_cell.length_b   1.000
_cell.length_c   1.000
_cell.angle_alpha   90.00
_cell.angle_beta   90.00
_cell.angle_gamma   90.00
#
_symmetry.space_group_name_H-M   'P 1'
#
loop_
_entity.id
_entity.type
_entity.pdbx_description
1 polymer ?
#
loop_
_entity_poly.entity_id
_entity_poly.type
_entity_poly.pdbx_seq_one_letter_code
_entity_poly.pdbx_strand_id
1 'polypeptide(L)'
;MRSPICDLLNIEFPLVGFNHCRDVVVEISKAGGMGVLGAAGMTPEQLDFEMKWIEERIEGKPYGVDIIVPNSMAEQQDAPRSAAEVLPEEHRGFAKHKKGGRPAHTPPPQTKTRGGGGG
;
A
#
# COMPACT_ATOMS: atom_id res chain seq x y z
N MET A 1 -6.40 10.37 -23.25
CA MET A 1 -7.27 11.06 -22.27
C MET A 1 -6.38 11.95 -21.40
N ARG A 2 -6.45 13.25 -21.61
CA ARG A 2 -5.67 14.20 -20.80
C ARG A 2 -6.54 14.85 -19.74
N SER A 3 -6.03 14.94 -18.54
CA SER A 3 -6.62 15.66 -17.43
C SER A 3 -5.62 16.68 -16.89
N PRO A 4 -6.04 17.67 -16.06
CA PRO A 4 -5.11 18.63 -15.45
C PRO A 4 -3.94 17.98 -14.69
N ILE A 5 -4.14 16.80 -14.13
CA ILE A 5 -3.07 16.07 -13.41
C ILE A 5 -1.96 15.60 -14.38
N CYS A 6 -2.28 15.34 -15.65
CA CYS A 6 -1.28 14.98 -16.64
C CYS A 6 -0.29 16.12 -16.87
N ASP A 7 -0.77 17.33 -16.92
CA ASP A 7 0.08 18.52 -17.07
C ASP A 7 0.88 18.82 -15.81
N LEU A 8 0.27 18.64 -14.62
CA LEU A 8 0.90 18.83 -13.35
C LEU A 8 2.07 17.85 -13.10
N LEU A 9 1.87 16.59 -13.45
CA LEU A 9 2.84 15.52 -13.22
C LEU A 9 3.71 15.22 -14.45
N ASN A 10 3.47 15.86 -15.56
CA ASN A 10 4.14 15.61 -16.85
C ASN A 10 4.02 14.14 -17.29
N ILE A 11 2.82 13.61 -17.24
CA ILE A 11 2.48 12.24 -17.66
C ILE A 11 1.47 12.24 -18.80
N GLU A 12 1.41 11.15 -19.53
CA GLU A 12 0.55 10.98 -20.72
C GLU A 12 -0.88 10.60 -20.33
N PHE A 13 -1.01 9.74 -19.32
CA PHE A 13 -2.26 9.22 -18.80
C PHE A 13 -2.43 9.55 -17.32
N PRO A 14 -3.66 9.86 -16.86
CA PRO A 14 -3.91 10.17 -15.46
C PRO A 14 -3.91 8.88 -14.60
N LEU A 15 -2.80 8.17 -14.63
CA LEU A 15 -2.59 6.91 -13.93
C LEU A 15 -1.37 7.02 -13.02
N VAL A 16 -1.58 6.75 -11.74
CA VAL A 16 -0.52 6.62 -10.74
C VAL A 16 -0.53 5.19 -10.22
N GLY A 17 0.60 4.50 -10.34
CA GLY A 17 0.74 3.11 -9.91
C GLY A 17 1.72 2.99 -8.75
N PHE A 18 1.24 2.57 -7.59
CA PHE A 18 2.05 2.32 -6.41
C PHE A 18 2.58 0.89 -6.38
N ASN A 19 3.89 0.73 -6.14
CA ASN A 19 4.50 -0.58 -6.00
C ASN A 19 5.77 -0.52 -5.13
N HIS A 20 6.11 -1.63 -4.51
CA HIS A 20 7.37 -1.78 -3.76
C HIS A 20 8.54 -2.26 -4.63
N CYS A 21 8.27 -2.69 -5.87
CA CYS A 21 9.28 -3.15 -6.81
C CYS A 21 9.68 -2.02 -7.76
N ARG A 22 10.95 -1.69 -7.78
CA ARG A 22 11.51 -0.62 -8.65
C ARG A 22 11.27 -0.86 -10.14
N ASP A 23 11.35 -2.12 -10.58
CA ASP A 23 11.12 -2.50 -11.97
C ASP A 23 9.70 -2.13 -12.43
N VAL A 24 8.70 -2.41 -11.60
CA VAL A 24 7.30 -2.07 -11.89
C VAL A 24 7.11 -0.56 -11.94
N VAL A 25 7.73 0.18 -11.02
CA VAL A 25 7.72 1.65 -11.01
C VAL A 25 8.27 2.21 -12.33
N VAL A 26 9.39 1.71 -12.80
CA VAL A 26 9.99 2.12 -14.08
C VAL A 26 9.05 1.83 -15.24
N GLU A 27 8.47 0.65 -15.32
CA GLU A 27 7.59 0.27 -16.43
C GLU A 27 6.30 1.08 -16.46
N ILE A 28 5.71 1.39 -15.32
CA ILE A 28 4.53 2.26 -15.24
C ILE A 28 4.85 3.66 -15.78
N SER A 29 5.97 4.23 -15.37
CA SER A 29 6.38 5.55 -15.82
C SER A 29 6.73 5.58 -17.30
N LYS A 30 7.41 4.57 -17.80
CA LYS A 30 7.72 4.42 -19.24
C LYS A 30 6.47 4.24 -20.09
N ALA A 31 5.44 3.59 -19.56
CA ALA A 31 4.17 3.41 -20.24
C ALA A 31 3.31 4.69 -20.32
N GLY A 32 3.71 5.78 -19.67
CA GLY A 32 3.04 7.07 -19.75
C GLY A 32 2.25 7.48 -18.50
N GLY A 33 2.23 6.64 -17.47
CA GLY A 33 1.72 6.98 -16.14
C GLY A 33 2.81 7.52 -15.23
N MET A 34 2.59 7.44 -13.93
CA MET A 34 3.58 7.75 -12.90
C MET A 34 3.70 6.59 -11.92
N GLY A 35 4.84 5.92 -11.94
CA GLY A 35 5.15 4.91 -10.94
C GLY A 35 5.53 5.55 -9.61
N VAL A 36 5.05 5.01 -8.51
CA VAL A 36 5.40 5.46 -7.14
C VAL A 36 6.02 4.31 -6.38
N LEU A 37 7.26 4.51 -5.94
CA LEU A 37 7.98 3.53 -5.12
C LEU A 37 7.56 3.64 -3.66
N GLY A 38 7.05 2.57 -3.10
CA GLY A 38 6.80 2.46 -1.66
C GLY A 38 8.10 2.19 -0.92
N ALA A 39 8.59 3.19 -0.20
CA ALA A 39 9.87 3.12 0.51
C ALA A 39 9.73 2.81 2.01
N ALA A 40 8.58 2.30 2.45
CA ALA A 40 8.36 1.91 3.83
C ALA A 40 9.38 0.84 4.27
N GLY A 41 10.06 1.08 5.37
CA GLY A 41 11.06 0.17 5.93
C GLY A 41 12.41 0.17 5.21
N MET A 42 12.62 1.00 4.20
CA MET A 42 13.93 1.18 3.58
C MET A 42 14.81 2.10 4.43
N THR A 43 16.10 1.75 4.54
CA THR A 43 17.10 2.67 5.07
C THR A 43 17.40 3.78 4.06
N PRO A 44 17.96 4.94 4.48
CA PRO A 44 18.34 6.00 3.53
C PRO A 44 19.29 5.51 2.43
N GLU A 45 20.20 4.60 2.75
CA GLU A 45 21.16 4.02 1.80
C GLU A 45 20.46 3.11 0.79
N GLN A 46 19.50 2.30 1.24
CA GLN A 46 18.69 1.45 0.37
C GLN A 46 17.83 2.28 -0.58
N LEU A 47 17.21 3.34 -0.07
CA LEU A 47 16.39 4.25 -0.88
C LEU A 47 17.25 4.95 -1.94
N ASP A 48 18.42 5.44 -1.60
CA ASP A 48 19.35 6.07 -2.53
C ASP A 48 19.76 5.10 -3.66
N PHE A 49 20.05 3.86 -3.30
CA PHE A 49 20.35 2.80 -4.28
C PHE A 49 19.18 2.53 -5.24
N GLU A 50 17.96 2.39 -4.70
CA GLU A 50 16.76 2.15 -5.49
C GLU A 50 16.44 3.32 -6.43
N MET A 51 16.56 4.54 -5.95
CA MET A 51 16.34 5.75 -6.75
C MET A 51 17.35 5.87 -7.89
N LYS A 52 18.62 5.63 -7.64
CA LYS A 52 19.66 5.63 -8.69
C LYS A 52 19.39 4.56 -9.74
N TRP A 53 19.00 3.38 -9.33
CA TRP A 53 18.63 2.31 -10.25
C TRP A 53 17.45 2.68 -11.15
N ILE A 54 16.43 3.33 -10.58
CA ILE A 54 15.27 3.83 -11.32
C ILE A 54 15.70 4.92 -12.32
N GLU A 55 16.45 5.92 -11.87
CA GLU A 55 16.88 7.06 -12.69
C GLU A 55 17.71 6.65 -13.90
N GLU A 56 18.52 5.61 -13.78
CA GLU A 56 19.31 5.05 -14.89
C GLU A 56 18.45 4.39 -15.97
N ARG A 57 17.20 3.97 -15.66
CA ARG A 57 16.35 3.17 -16.55
C ARG A 57 15.05 3.83 -16.96
N ILE A 58 14.66 4.89 -16.27
CA ILE A 58 13.34 5.51 -16.46
C ILE A 58 13.24 6.43 -17.67
N GLU A 59 14.36 6.69 -18.35
CA GLU A 59 14.42 7.51 -19.57
C GLU A 59 13.89 8.94 -19.37
N GLY A 60 14.18 9.55 -18.22
CA GLY A 60 13.74 10.91 -17.88
C GLY A 60 12.24 11.05 -17.58
N LYS A 61 11.51 9.96 -17.49
CA LYS A 61 10.09 9.99 -17.10
C LYS A 61 9.94 10.28 -15.60
N PRO A 62 8.83 10.92 -15.20
CA PRO A 62 8.59 11.20 -13.79
C PRO A 62 8.24 9.94 -12.99
N TYR A 63 8.66 9.91 -11.75
CA TYR A 63 8.25 8.90 -10.76
C TYR A 63 8.12 9.55 -9.40
N GLY A 64 7.46 8.87 -8.49
CA GLY A 64 7.30 9.30 -7.11
C GLY A 64 7.89 8.32 -6.12
N VAL A 65 8.09 8.80 -4.91
CA VAL A 65 8.50 7.97 -3.76
C VAL A 65 7.55 8.24 -2.61
N ASP A 66 6.99 7.19 -2.05
CA ASP A 66 6.15 7.25 -0.85
C ASP A 66 7.02 6.93 0.38
N ILE A 67 7.23 7.94 1.21
CA ILE A 67 8.05 7.84 2.41
C ILE A 67 7.14 7.90 3.63
N ILE A 68 7.13 6.82 4.42
CA ILE A 68 6.51 6.83 5.74
C ILE A 68 7.52 7.38 6.73
N VAL A 69 7.29 8.59 7.20
CA VAL A 69 8.03 9.15 8.33
C VAL A 69 7.48 8.54 9.62
N PRO A 70 8.28 7.76 10.38
CA PRO A 70 7.83 7.25 11.66
C PRO A 70 7.43 8.40 12.57
N ASN A 71 6.26 8.31 13.19
CA ASN A 71 5.75 9.31 14.14
C ASN A 71 6.63 9.50 15.39
N SER A 72 7.68 8.70 15.55
CA SER A 72 8.64 8.83 16.67
C SER A 72 9.29 10.20 16.77
N MET A 73 9.32 10.96 15.68
CA MET A 73 9.72 12.37 15.72
C MET A 73 8.55 13.34 15.99
N ALA A 74 7.33 12.91 15.79
CA ALA A 74 6.12 13.68 16.10
C ALA A 74 5.58 13.40 17.51
N GLU A 75 6.00 12.29 18.13
CA GLU A 75 5.55 11.87 19.47
C GLU A 75 6.03 12.76 20.61
N GLN A 76 6.86 13.75 20.34
CA GLN A 76 7.24 14.71 21.38
C GLN A 76 6.23 15.86 21.56
N GLN A 77 5.18 15.93 20.76
CA GLN A 77 4.22 17.04 20.87
C GLN A 77 2.75 16.64 21.00
N ASP A 78 2.31 15.43 20.65
CA ASP A 78 0.91 15.03 20.87
C ASP A 78 0.80 13.53 21.08
N ALA A 79 0.15 13.13 22.15
CA ALA A 79 -0.25 11.75 22.38
C ALA A 79 -1.05 11.21 21.18
N PRO A 80 -0.83 9.96 20.74
CA PRO A 80 -1.50 9.43 19.57
C PRO A 80 -3.00 9.45 19.80
N ARG A 81 -3.70 10.32 19.09
CA ARG A 81 -5.16 10.30 19.05
C ARG A 81 -5.57 8.94 18.50
N SER A 82 -6.37 8.23 19.24
CA SER A 82 -6.88 6.96 18.76
C SER A 82 -7.60 7.19 17.43
N ALA A 83 -7.53 6.22 16.50
CA ALA A 83 -8.23 6.32 15.21
C ALA A 83 -9.72 6.70 15.40
N ALA A 84 -10.30 6.38 16.57
CA ALA A 84 -11.66 6.76 16.92
C ALA A 84 -11.86 8.28 17.17
N GLU A 85 -10.80 9.02 17.50
CA GLU A 85 -10.89 10.48 17.72
C GLU A 85 -10.71 11.29 16.44
N VAL A 86 -10.03 10.72 15.46
CA VAL A 86 -9.76 11.37 14.16
C VAL A 86 -10.92 11.18 13.17
N LEU A 87 -11.73 10.13 13.36
CA LEU A 87 -12.86 9.82 12.48
C LEU A 87 -14.06 10.72 12.79
N PRO A 88 -14.74 11.28 11.76
CA PRO A 88 -16.03 11.91 11.92
C PRO A 88 -16.99 11.03 12.71
N GLU A 89 -17.88 11.63 13.49
CA GLU A 89 -18.75 10.91 14.42
C GLU A 89 -19.62 9.84 13.75
N GLU A 90 -20.05 10.10 12.52
CA GLU A 90 -20.80 9.19 11.66
C GLU A 90 -20.02 7.91 11.30
N HIS A 91 -18.69 7.93 11.33
CA HIS A 91 -17.83 6.76 11.05
C HIS A 91 -17.31 6.05 12.31
N ARG A 92 -17.51 6.63 13.49
CA ARG A 92 -17.05 6.05 14.77
C ARG A 92 -17.75 4.71 15.09
N GLY A 93 -19.02 4.55 14.67
CA GLY A 93 -19.77 3.31 14.82
C GLY A 93 -19.15 2.14 14.05
N PHE A 94 -18.59 2.40 12.88
CA PHE A 94 -17.97 1.39 12.05
C PHE A 94 -16.65 0.86 12.63
N ALA A 95 -15.87 1.72 13.27
CA ALA A 95 -14.60 1.34 13.90
C ALA A 95 -14.82 0.46 15.15
N LYS A 96 -15.93 0.63 15.88
CA LYS A 96 -16.28 -0.19 17.03
C LYS A 96 -16.68 -1.62 16.63
N HIS A 97 -17.28 -1.80 15.47
CA HIS A 97 -17.72 -3.12 14.99
C HIS A 97 -16.57 -4.05 14.56
N LYS A 98 -15.43 -3.48 14.22
CA LYS A 98 -14.24 -4.24 13.78
C LYS A 98 -13.42 -4.85 14.94
N LYS A 99 -13.73 -4.51 16.19
CA LYS A 99 -13.12 -5.11 17.39
C LYS A 99 -13.81 -6.40 17.88
N GLY A 100 -14.95 -6.75 17.30
CA GLY A 100 -15.54 -8.08 17.45
C GLY A 100 -14.74 -9.05 16.58
N GLY A 101 -13.97 -9.93 17.21
CA GLY A 101 -13.14 -10.90 16.52
C GLY A 101 -13.92 -11.64 15.43
N ARG A 102 -13.29 -11.95 14.32
CA ARG A 102 -13.80 -12.91 13.36
C ARG A 102 -14.26 -14.14 14.12
N PRO A 103 -15.49 -14.61 13.93
CA PRO A 103 -15.86 -15.91 14.46
C PRO A 103 -14.85 -16.91 13.93
N ALA A 104 -14.27 -17.69 14.83
CA ALA A 104 -13.36 -18.76 14.46
C ALA A 104 -14.07 -19.61 13.40
N HIS A 105 -13.40 -19.76 12.25
CA HIS A 105 -13.89 -20.64 11.20
C HIS A 105 -13.92 -22.06 11.77
N THR A 106 -15.09 -22.49 12.19
CA THR A 106 -15.31 -23.86 12.59
C THR A 106 -15.26 -24.70 11.32
N PRO A 107 -14.30 -25.59 11.16
CA PRO A 107 -14.29 -26.46 9.99
C PRO A 107 -15.55 -27.33 10.01
N PRO A 108 -16.12 -27.64 8.87
CA PRO A 108 -17.33 -28.51 8.80
C PRO A 108 -17.00 -29.87 9.43
N PRO A 109 -17.97 -30.50 10.10
CA PRO A 109 -17.76 -31.80 10.70
C PRO A 109 -17.35 -32.81 9.65
N GLN A 110 -16.20 -33.47 9.89
CA GLN A 110 -15.77 -34.56 9.03
C GLN A 110 -16.80 -35.71 9.13
N THR A 111 -17.48 -35.98 8.06
CA THR A 111 -18.28 -37.18 7.93
C THR A 111 -17.33 -38.39 7.96
N LYS A 112 -17.34 -39.12 9.07
CA LYS A 112 -16.72 -40.44 9.12
C LYS A 112 -17.37 -41.31 8.06
N THR A 113 -16.69 -41.56 6.98
CA THR A 113 -17.05 -42.66 6.07
C THR A 113 -16.91 -43.94 6.86
N ARG A 114 -18.03 -44.53 7.17
CA ARG A 114 -18.15 -45.85 7.79
C ARG A 114 -17.61 -46.85 6.77
N GLY A 115 -16.41 -47.37 7.01
CA GLY A 115 -15.85 -48.47 6.22
C GLY A 115 -16.78 -49.67 6.35
N GLY A 116 -17.39 -50.03 5.24
CA GLY A 116 -18.08 -51.30 5.09
C GLY A 116 -16.99 -52.39 5.00
N GLY A 117 -16.88 -53.17 6.06
CA GLY A 117 -16.21 -54.45 5.98
C GLY A 117 -17.12 -55.41 5.20
N GLY A 118 -16.66 -55.84 4.04
CA GLY A 118 -17.17 -56.98 3.33
C GLY A 118 -16.28 -58.17 3.59
N GLY A 119 -16.82 -59.19 4.15
CA GLY A 119 -16.17 -60.48 4.37
C GLY A 119 -15.85 -61.26 3.09
#